data_d57b0040094504f6fdbc96efcba50291
#
_entry.id   d57b0040094504f6fdbc96efcba50291
#
_cell.length_a   1.000
_cell.length_b   1.000
_cell.length_c   1.000
_cell.angle_alpha   90.00
_cell.angle_beta   90.00
_cell.angle_gamma   90.00
#
_symmetry.space_group_name_H-M   'P 1'
#
loop_
_entity.id
_entity.type
_entity.pdbx_description
1 polymer ?
#
loop_
_entity_poly.entity_id
_entity_poly.type
_entity_poly.pdbx_seq_one_letter_code
_entity_poly.pdbx_strand_id
1 'polypeptide(L)'
;MKGDKRMRLVKLLDDEKEEEKQQRDKAINDKLQEAAINGSVPSLLQLLQQHAQILDNTLSFSDSDTPLHIASLLGHSAFAKLLLDRKPQLASQLNSHGGSSPLHLAAAKGFVEIVKDLVVVNPDMCLVWDRQGRTPLHLAAIKGRLGVLAELVRVRPESSRVFTSRGESVLHLCVKHNRLEALKVFVECVGGDDEFVNWRDADGNNVLHLALINKQLEIIKFLLNFTKIEVNAQNSNGFTALDILFNGPRDIRDMEIKETLIKAGASRINEAPSSTYNPDIVEVSSLKQPLASQEIGAKQPVKKHKHVDWLGRKRSALMVVASLLGTVAFQAAISPPGGVWQDDYLVDSDGNTVEKPHSVGTAVMAYTVGEGYGLFMIFNTTAFLASLSIILLLVSGLPIKRRRWMWLQMVTMWIAISALTSTYFLGLIHMTPDHVKGTLYQVMKVSVLVWLALIVMMCKNQHGRPDDALSDGRPETKNKQ
;
A
#
# COMPACT_ATOMS: atom_id res chain seq x y z
N MET A 1 -50.26 3.12 46.48
CA MET A 1 -49.37 1.90 46.36
C MET A 1 -49.85 0.80 45.38
N LYS A 2 -51.19 0.51 45.27
CA LYS A 2 -51.64 -0.51 44.28
C LYS A 2 -51.57 -0.04 42.82
N GLY A 3 -51.73 1.24 42.49
CA GLY A 3 -51.69 1.78 41.14
C GLY A 3 -50.26 1.80 40.56
N ASP A 4 -49.24 2.07 41.38
CA ASP A 4 -47.87 2.18 40.98
C ASP A 4 -47.25 0.81 40.61
N LYS A 5 -47.60 -0.25 41.34
CA LYS A 5 -47.20 -1.63 41.01
C LYS A 5 -47.82 -2.11 39.69
N ARG A 6 -49.07 -1.72 39.40
CA ARG A 6 -49.76 -2.13 38.18
C ARG A 6 -49.16 -1.41 36.95
N MET A 7 -48.75 -0.14 37.10
CA MET A 7 -48.12 0.63 36.04
C MET A 7 -46.70 0.10 35.72
N ARG A 8 -45.91 -0.31 36.75
CA ARG A 8 -44.60 -0.97 36.55
C ARG A 8 -44.75 -2.32 35.89
N LEU A 9 -45.76 -3.12 36.22
CA LEU A 9 -45.99 -4.42 35.59
C LEU A 9 -46.39 -4.28 34.13
N VAL A 10 -47.23 -3.31 33.78
CA VAL A 10 -47.58 -3.02 32.37
C VAL A 10 -46.36 -2.59 31.59
N LYS A 11 -45.51 -1.72 32.15
CA LYS A 11 -44.29 -1.27 31.52
C LYS A 11 -43.29 -2.43 31.25
N LEU A 12 -43.11 -3.34 32.22
CA LEU A 12 -42.27 -4.54 32.05
C LEU A 12 -42.80 -5.48 30.95
N LEU A 13 -44.13 -5.67 30.87
CA LEU A 13 -44.74 -6.48 29.82
C LEU A 13 -44.64 -5.82 28.42
N ASP A 14 -44.67 -4.50 28.38
CA ASP A 14 -44.48 -3.76 27.12
C ASP A 14 -42.97 -3.82 26.68
N ASP A 15 -42.05 -3.68 27.64
CA ASP A 15 -40.59 -3.81 27.38
C ASP A 15 -40.25 -5.23 26.92
N GLU A 16 -40.80 -6.30 27.54
CA GLU A 16 -40.61 -7.71 27.10
C GLU A 16 -41.17 -7.95 25.68
N LYS A 17 -42.33 -7.41 25.35
CA LYS A 17 -42.89 -7.54 23.98
C LYS A 17 -42.08 -6.79 22.95
N GLU A 18 -41.48 -5.66 23.32
CA GLU A 18 -40.62 -4.87 22.44
C GLU A 18 -39.29 -5.61 22.17
N GLU A 19 -38.73 -6.24 23.22
CA GLU A 19 -37.54 -7.09 23.08
C GLU A 19 -37.77 -8.34 22.19
N GLU A 20 -38.92 -9.04 22.41
CA GLU A 20 -39.29 -10.16 21.56
C GLU A 20 -39.50 -9.78 20.08
N LYS A 21 -40.06 -8.57 19.84
CA LYS A 21 -40.25 -8.04 18.49
C LYS A 21 -38.91 -7.72 17.84
N GLN A 22 -38.01 -7.04 18.57
CA GLN A 22 -36.66 -6.74 18.08
C GLN A 22 -35.88 -8.01 17.76
N GLN A 23 -35.99 -9.03 18.58
CA GLN A 23 -35.31 -10.32 18.38
C GLN A 23 -35.86 -11.07 17.15
N ARG A 24 -37.17 -11.01 16.90
CA ARG A 24 -37.81 -11.52 15.68
C ARG A 24 -37.38 -10.75 14.43
N ASP A 25 -37.40 -9.43 14.49
CA ASP A 25 -37.01 -8.58 13.37
C ASP A 25 -35.53 -8.79 13.01
N LYS A 26 -34.67 -8.96 14.00
CA LYS A 26 -33.26 -9.30 13.81
C LYS A 26 -33.09 -10.66 13.11
N ALA A 27 -33.77 -11.69 13.58
CA ALA A 27 -33.69 -13.03 12.98
C ALA A 27 -34.18 -13.05 11.52
N ILE A 28 -35.18 -12.24 11.19
CA ILE A 28 -35.68 -12.10 9.82
C ILE A 28 -34.68 -11.34 8.96
N ASN A 29 -34.05 -10.29 9.49
CA ASN A 29 -32.99 -9.55 8.79
C ASN A 29 -31.76 -10.43 8.51
N ASP A 30 -31.34 -11.25 9.47
CA ASP A 30 -30.23 -12.20 9.30
C ASP A 30 -30.50 -13.18 8.15
N LYS A 31 -31.74 -13.71 8.03
CA LYS A 31 -32.15 -14.54 6.90
C LYS A 31 -32.14 -13.79 5.56
N LEU A 32 -32.52 -12.51 5.56
CA LEU A 32 -32.47 -11.67 4.36
C LEU A 32 -31.02 -11.40 3.93
N GLN A 33 -30.13 -11.17 4.86
CA GLN A 33 -28.70 -11.02 4.59
C GLN A 33 -28.10 -12.32 4.08
N GLU A 34 -28.44 -13.47 4.66
CA GLU A 34 -28.01 -14.79 4.17
C GLU A 34 -28.51 -15.03 2.75
N ALA A 35 -29.78 -14.71 2.45
CA ALA A 35 -30.31 -14.79 1.09
C ALA A 35 -29.57 -13.87 0.12
N ALA A 36 -29.12 -12.68 0.56
CA ALA A 36 -28.34 -11.75 -0.25
C ALA A 36 -26.89 -12.26 -0.47
N ILE A 37 -26.27 -12.88 0.53
CA ILE A 37 -24.95 -13.50 0.41
C ILE A 37 -24.99 -14.66 -0.59
N ASN A 38 -26.03 -15.49 -0.54
CA ASN A 38 -26.19 -16.64 -1.42
C ASN A 38 -26.77 -16.27 -2.80
N GLY A 39 -27.26 -15.03 -2.97
CA GLY A 39 -27.92 -14.59 -4.20
C GLY A 39 -29.23 -15.35 -4.50
N SER A 40 -29.88 -15.93 -3.48
CA SER A 40 -31.04 -16.80 -3.63
C SER A 40 -32.33 -16.00 -3.85
N VAL A 41 -32.70 -15.84 -5.13
CA VAL A 41 -33.96 -15.20 -5.53
C VAL A 41 -35.20 -15.92 -4.94
N PRO A 42 -35.28 -17.28 -4.92
CA PRO A 42 -36.40 -17.97 -4.30
C PRO A 42 -36.55 -17.64 -2.79
N SER A 43 -35.46 -17.63 -2.06
CA SER A 43 -35.47 -17.28 -0.63
C SER A 43 -35.94 -15.84 -0.41
N LEU A 44 -35.50 -14.89 -1.24
CA LEU A 44 -35.96 -13.50 -1.20
C LEU A 44 -37.48 -13.40 -1.45
N LEU A 45 -37.99 -14.09 -2.48
CA LEU A 45 -39.42 -14.07 -2.78
C LEU A 45 -40.24 -14.66 -1.65
N GLN A 46 -39.79 -15.73 -1.02
CA GLN A 46 -40.45 -16.34 0.13
C GLN A 46 -40.47 -15.37 1.33
N LEU A 47 -39.36 -14.73 1.62
CA LEU A 47 -39.27 -13.73 2.72
C LEU A 47 -40.18 -12.54 2.44
N LEU A 48 -40.25 -12.02 1.23
CA LEU A 48 -41.12 -10.92 0.84
C LEU A 48 -42.63 -11.29 0.93
N GLN A 49 -42.98 -12.55 0.65
CA GLN A 49 -44.35 -13.03 0.83
C GLN A 49 -44.76 -13.18 2.28
N GLN A 50 -43.82 -13.61 3.15
CA GLN A 50 -44.09 -13.79 4.59
C GLN A 50 -44.03 -12.47 5.35
N HIS A 51 -43.19 -11.53 4.94
CA HIS A 51 -42.92 -10.27 5.63
C HIS A 51 -42.87 -9.11 4.63
N ALA A 52 -44.03 -8.59 4.21
CA ALA A 52 -44.14 -7.56 3.18
C ALA A 52 -43.34 -6.26 3.49
N GLN A 53 -43.17 -5.93 4.78
CA GLN A 53 -42.44 -4.73 5.22
C GLN A 53 -40.94 -4.95 5.55
N ILE A 54 -40.40 -6.12 5.26
CA ILE A 54 -39.01 -6.45 5.62
C ILE A 54 -38.00 -5.45 5.02
N LEU A 55 -38.24 -4.97 3.80
CA LEU A 55 -37.37 -3.99 3.14
C LEU A 55 -37.50 -2.56 3.74
N ASP A 56 -38.59 -2.26 4.44
CA ASP A 56 -38.76 -0.98 5.13
C ASP A 56 -37.93 -0.94 6.41
N ASN A 57 -37.87 -2.06 7.11
CA ASN A 57 -37.07 -2.20 8.31
C ASN A 57 -35.57 -2.12 8.04
N THR A 58 -35.11 -2.58 6.85
CA THR A 58 -33.68 -2.50 6.46
C THR A 58 -33.17 -1.07 6.33
N LEU A 59 -34.03 -0.09 6.11
CA LEU A 59 -33.65 1.34 6.09
C LEU A 59 -33.44 1.91 7.50
N SER A 60 -34.01 1.28 8.52
CA SER A 60 -33.92 1.73 9.92
C SER A 60 -32.61 1.22 10.60
N PHE A 61 -31.99 0.17 10.09
CA PHE A 61 -30.72 -0.35 10.59
C PHE A 61 -29.55 0.38 9.91
N SER A 62 -29.26 1.60 10.34
CA SER A 62 -28.21 2.46 9.74
C SER A 62 -26.77 1.95 9.92
N ASP A 63 -26.54 0.87 10.65
CA ASP A 63 -25.22 0.41 11.05
C ASP A 63 -24.68 -0.79 10.25
N SER A 64 -25.39 -1.28 9.22
CA SER A 64 -24.94 -2.43 8.43
C SER A 64 -25.14 -2.24 6.93
N ASP A 65 -24.49 -3.08 6.13
CA ASP A 65 -24.73 -3.16 4.70
C ASP A 65 -26.16 -3.63 4.42
N THR A 66 -26.90 -2.93 3.56
CA THR A 66 -28.22 -3.40 3.12
C THR A 66 -28.06 -4.65 2.21
N PRO A 67 -29.11 -5.45 2.06
CA PRO A 67 -29.09 -6.60 1.14
C PRO A 67 -28.66 -6.23 -0.28
N LEU A 68 -28.97 -5.00 -0.73
CA LEU A 68 -28.52 -4.51 -2.04
C LEU A 68 -27.02 -4.20 -2.08
N HIS A 69 -26.42 -3.73 -0.98
CA HIS A 69 -24.95 -3.59 -0.87
C HIS A 69 -24.27 -4.95 -1.01
N ILE A 70 -24.78 -5.96 -0.29
CA ILE A 70 -24.23 -7.33 -0.33
C ILE A 70 -24.36 -7.91 -1.75
N ALA A 71 -25.54 -7.85 -2.36
CA ALA A 71 -25.77 -8.32 -3.72
C ALA A 71 -24.87 -7.60 -4.74
N SER A 72 -24.67 -6.28 -4.58
CA SER A 72 -23.80 -5.47 -5.44
C SER A 72 -22.31 -5.80 -5.24
N LEU A 73 -21.90 -6.16 -4.03
CA LEU A 73 -20.55 -6.58 -3.70
C LEU A 73 -20.20 -7.96 -4.26
N LEU A 74 -21.17 -8.88 -4.24
CA LEU A 74 -20.98 -10.28 -4.64
C LEU A 74 -21.37 -10.56 -6.10
N GLY A 75 -22.08 -9.65 -6.76
CA GLY A 75 -22.40 -9.77 -8.18
C GLY A 75 -23.72 -10.50 -8.48
N HIS A 76 -24.63 -10.57 -7.53
CA HIS A 76 -25.93 -11.23 -7.67
C HIS A 76 -26.93 -10.35 -8.42
N SER A 77 -26.81 -10.27 -9.76
CA SER A 77 -27.58 -9.36 -10.61
C SER A 77 -29.09 -9.59 -10.53
N ALA A 78 -29.55 -10.82 -10.62
CA ALA A 78 -30.98 -11.15 -10.52
C ALA A 78 -31.59 -10.78 -9.16
N PHE A 79 -30.83 -11.00 -8.08
CA PHE A 79 -31.23 -10.62 -6.72
C PHE A 79 -31.27 -9.11 -6.55
N ALA A 80 -30.23 -8.39 -7.02
CA ALA A 80 -30.16 -6.95 -6.99
C ALA A 80 -31.30 -6.30 -7.77
N LYS A 81 -31.60 -6.80 -8.98
CA LYS A 81 -32.71 -6.32 -9.81
C LYS A 81 -34.05 -6.47 -9.13
N LEU A 82 -34.33 -7.65 -8.53
CA LEU A 82 -35.58 -7.86 -7.78
C LEU A 82 -35.72 -6.91 -6.58
N LEU A 83 -34.62 -6.63 -5.88
CA LEU A 83 -34.62 -5.64 -4.78
C LEU A 83 -34.93 -4.22 -5.29
N LEU A 84 -34.31 -3.81 -6.42
CA LEU A 84 -34.56 -2.51 -7.03
C LEU A 84 -35.98 -2.34 -7.54
N ASP A 85 -36.58 -3.40 -8.12
CA ASP A 85 -37.98 -3.39 -8.56
C ASP A 85 -38.96 -3.26 -7.38
N ARG A 86 -38.61 -3.79 -6.21
CA ARG A 86 -39.45 -3.74 -5.01
C ARG A 86 -39.21 -2.50 -4.17
N LYS A 87 -37.97 -2.05 -4.04
CA LYS A 87 -37.57 -0.91 -3.21
C LYS A 87 -36.46 -0.09 -3.85
N PRO A 88 -36.77 0.80 -4.81
CA PRO A 88 -35.77 1.61 -5.52
C PRO A 88 -34.90 2.47 -4.60
N GLN A 89 -35.43 2.91 -3.44
CA GLN A 89 -34.74 3.74 -2.46
C GLN A 89 -33.46 3.10 -1.91
N LEU A 90 -33.34 1.76 -1.97
CA LEU A 90 -32.12 1.07 -1.56
C LEU A 90 -30.90 1.46 -2.40
N ALA A 91 -31.08 1.89 -3.66
CA ALA A 91 -30.01 2.34 -4.53
C ALA A 91 -29.25 3.57 -3.97
N SER A 92 -29.94 4.40 -3.20
CA SER A 92 -29.41 5.65 -2.65
C SER A 92 -28.82 5.52 -1.24
N GLN A 93 -28.90 4.33 -0.63
CA GLN A 93 -28.40 4.11 0.71
C GLN A 93 -26.87 4.08 0.73
N LEU A 94 -26.27 4.66 1.77
CA LEU A 94 -24.83 4.61 2.02
C LEU A 94 -24.56 3.72 3.22
N ASN A 95 -23.59 2.84 3.12
CA ASN A 95 -23.22 1.98 4.23
C ASN A 95 -22.45 2.74 5.32
N SER A 96 -22.51 2.25 6.55
CA SER A 96 -21.86 2.87 7.71
C SER A 96 -20.34 2.72 7.70
N HIS A 97 -19.80 1.68 7.10
CA HIS A 97 -18.36 1.37 7.12
C HIS A 97 -17.53 2.31 6.22
N GLY A 98 -17.98 2.55 5.00
CA GLY A 98 -17.23 3.34 4.01
C GLY A 98 -17.97 4.52 3.41
N GLY A 99 -19.25 4.75 3.78
CA GLY A 99 -20.11 5.70 3.09
C GLY A 99 -20.32 5.33 1.62
N SER A 100 -20.20 4.05 1.30
CA SER A 100 -20.30 3.53 -0.06
C SER A 100 -21.75 3.19 -0.38
N SER A 101 -22.23 3.55 -1.56
CA SER A 101 -23.51 3.08 -2.09
C SER A 101 -23.36 1.71 -2.77
N PRO A 102 -24.46 0.99 -3.06
CA PRO A 102 -24.42 -0.21 -3.89
C PRO A 102 -23.70 0.00 -5.22
N LEU A 103 -23.82 1.20 -5.82
CA LEU A 103 -23.13 1.55 -7.07
C LEU A 103 -21.61 1.64 -6.89
N HIS A 104 -21.10 2.13 -5.76
CA HIS A 104 -19.67 2.13 -5.46
C HIS A 104 -19.12 0.69 -5.42
N LEU A 105 -19.85 -0.22 -4.76
CA LEU A 105 -19.43 -1.61 -4.61
C LEU A 105 -19.46 -2.37 -5.95
N ALA A 106 -20.55 -2.24 -6.70
CA ALA A 106 -20.67 -2.83 -8.04
C ALA A 106 -19.60 -2.30 -9.00
N ALA A 107 -19.32 -0.98 -8.96
CA ALA A 107 -18.31 -0.36 -9.79
C ALA A 107 -16.89 -0.84 -9.44
N ALA A 108 -16.55 -0.92 -8.16
CA ALA A 108 -15.27 -1.45 -7.71
C ALA A 108 -15.03 -2.90 -8.12
N LYS A 109 -16.08 -3.73 -8.14
CA LYS A 109 -16.01 -5.14 -8.52
C LYS A 109 -16.07 -5.36 -10.03
N GLY A 110 -16.72 -4.49 -10.77
CA GLY A 110 -16.83 -4.57 -12.22
C GLY A 110 -18.12 -5.24 -12.73
N PHE A 111 -19.16 -5.28 -11.93
CA PHE A 111 -20.45 -5.89 -12.29
C PHE A 111 -21.30 -4.95 -13.13
N VAL A 112 -21.06 -4.96 -14.45
CA VAL A 112 -21.65 -4.01 -15.40
C VAL A 112 -23.18 -4.06 -15.39
N GLU A 113 -23.80 -5.23 -15.31
CA GLU A 113 -25.26 -5.37 -15.33
C GLU A 113 -25.91 -4.75 -14.09
N ILE A 114 -25.32 -4.97 -12.89
CA ILE A 114 -25.80 -4.31 -11.66
C ILE A 114 -25.61 -2.80 -11.73
N VAL A 115 -24.49 -2.33 -12.30
CA VAL A 115 -24.26 -0.91 -12.52
C VAL A 115 -25.32 -0.30 -13.40
N LYS A 116 -25.69 -0.95 -14.54
CA LYS A 116 -26.76 -0.49 -15.42
C LYS A 116 -28.10 -0.39 -14.70
N ASP A 117 -28.47 -1.43 -13.94
CA ASP A 117 -29.75 -1.42 -13.20
C ASP A 117 -29.77 -0.28 -12.13
N LEU A 118 -28.68 -0.10 -11.40
CA LEU A 118 -28.56 0.96 -10.39
C LEU A 118 -28.62 2.37 -10.97
N VAL A 119 -27.94 2.60 -12.08
CA VAL A 119 -27.88 3.92 -12.73
C VAL A 119 -29.22 4.30 -13.39
N VAL A 120 -29.98 3.32 -13.88
CA VAL A 120 -31.34 3.55 -14.37
C VAL A 120 -32.27 4.02 -13.25
N VAL A 121 -32.12 3.43 -12.05
CA VAL A 121 -32.95 3.77 -10.88
C VAL A 121 -32.56 5.16 -10.31
N ASN A 122 -31.26 5.42 -10.14
CA ASN A 122 -30.77 6.71 -9.64
C ASN A 122 -29.45 7.08 -10.24
N PRO A 123 -29.42 7.88 -11.34
CA PRO A 123 -28.18 8.31 -12.00
C PRO A 123 -27.33 9.28 -11.16
N ASP A 124 -27.93 10.00 -10.19
CA ASP A 124 -27.20 10.97 -9.37
C ASP A 124 -26.20 10.28 -8.43
N MET A 125 -26.38 9.01 -8.16
CA MET A 125 -25.41 8.21 -7.37
C MET A 125 -24.03 8.08 -8.06
N CYS A 126 -23.92 8.37 -9.36
CA CYS A 126 -22.64 8.46 -10.06
C CYS A 126 -21.74 9.59 -9.53
N LEU A 127 -22.33 10.64 -8.93
CA LEU A 127 -21.63 11.82 -8.44
C LEU A 127 -21.39 11.80 -6.93
N VAL A 128 -21.97 10.86 -6.22
CA VAL A 128 -21.86 10.74 -4.75
C VAL A 128 -20.45 10.28 -4.38
N TRP A 129 -19.89 10.82 -3.31
CA TRP A 129 -18.60 10.46 -2.76
C TRP A 129 -18.72 9.45 -1.62
N ASP A 130 -17.80 8.48 -1.58
CA ASP A 130 -17.57 7.67 -0.40
C ASP A 130 -16.82 8.47 0.69
N ARG A 131 -16.61 7.89 1.87
CA ARG A 131 -15.84 8.55 2.96
C ARG A 131 -14.41 8.91 2.60
N GLN A 132 -13.86 8.33 1.54
CA GLN A 132 -12.51 8.63 1.04
C GLN A 132 -12.53 9.68 -0.08
N GLY A 133 -13.69 10.29 -0.34
CA GLY A 133 -13.88 11.31 -1.37
C GLY A 133 -13.76 10.74 -2.79
N ARG A 134 -14.23 9.51 -3.03
CA ARG A 134 -14.19 8.86 -4.34
C ARG A 134 -15.60 8.58 -4.83
N THR A 135 -15.85 8.79 -6.10
CA THR A 135 -17.09 8.40 -6.79
C THR A 135 -16.99 6.94 -7.30
N PRO A 136 -18.11 6.31 -7.72
CA PRO A 136 -18.11 5.02 -8.38
C PRO A 136 -17.15 4.95 -9.59
N LEU A 137 -17.08 6.03 -10.39
CA LEU A 137 -16.16 6.12 -11.53
C LEU A 137 -14.70 6.08 -11.11
N HIS A 138 -14.33 6.76 -10.03
CA HIS A 138 -12.99 6.70 -9.44
C HIS A 138 -12.62 5.26 -9.04
N LEU A 139 -13.56 4.52 -8.42
CA LEU A 139 -13.33 3.13 -8.03
C LEU A 139 -13.17 2.21 -9.24
N ALA A 140 -13.95 2.41 -10.29
CA ALA A 140 -13.82 1.67 -11.55
C ALA A 140 -12.43 1.90 -12.18
N ALA A 141 -11.93 3.14 -12.18
CA ALA A 141 -10.60 3.50 -12.68
C ALA A 141 -9.48 2.86 -11.85
N ILE A 142 -9.52 2.97 -10.52
CA ILE A 142 -8.55 2.37 -9.59
C ILE A 142 -8.46 0.84 -9.81
N LYS A 143 -9.59 0.19 -10.01
CA LYS A 143 -9.68 -1.27 -10.17
C LYS A 143 -9.53 -1.73 -11.63
N GLY A 144 -9.49 -0.80 -12.58
CA GLY A 144 -9.36 -1.11 -14.01
C GLY A 144 -10.60 -1.79 -14.60
N ARG A 145 -11.82 -1.39 -14.18
CA ARG A 145 -13.08 -2.01 -14.61
C ARG A 145 -13.61 -1.32 -15.88
N LEU A 146 -13.09 -1.73 -17.04
CA LEU A 146 -13.29 -1.07 -18.34
C LEU A 146 -14.77 -0.92 -18.71
N GLY A 147 -15.56 -1.97 -18.65
CA GLY A 147 -16.97 -1.93 -19.01
C GLY A 147 -17.80 -1.01 -18.10
N VAL A 148 -17.49 -1.00 -16.79
CA VAL A 148 -18.15 -0.11 -15.82
C VAL A 148 -17.74 1.35 -16.07
N LEU A 149 -16.45 1.57 -16.34
CA LEU A 149 -15.93 2.91 -16.63
C LEU A 149 -16.65 3.52 -17.85
N ALA A 150 -16.70 2.78 -18.95
CA ALA A 150 -17.40 3.21 -20.16
C ALA A 150 -18.89 3.47 -19.92
N GLU A 151 -19.57 2.60 -19.15
CA GLU A 151 -21.00 2.73 -18.87
C GLU A 151 -21.29 3.96 -18.00
N LEU A 152 -20.50 4.21 -16.94
CA LEU A 152 -20.68 5.37 -16.07
C LEU A 152 -20.45 6.70 -16.80
N VAL A 153 -19.43 6.78 -17.67
CA VAL A 153 -19.18 7.98 -18.50
C VAL A 153 -20.30 8.16 -19.53
N ARG A 154 -20.79 7.07 -20.14
CA ARG A 154 -21.89 7.13 -21.12
C ARG A 154 -23.18 7.66 -20.52
N VAL A 155 -23.53 7.22 -19.32
CA VAL A 155 -24.82 7.60 -18.68
C VAL A 155 -24.73 8.96 -18.01
N ARG A 156 -23.60 9.25 -17.34
CA ARG A 156 -23.39 10.52 -16.63
C ARG A 156 -22.04 11.12 -16.98
N PRO A 157 -21.90 11.79 -18.14
CA PRO A 157 -20.63 12.39 -18.59
C PRO A 157 -20.00 13.34 -17.56
N GLU A 158 -20.83 14.04 -16.78
CA GLU A 158 -20.37 14.97 -15.74
C GLU A 158 -19.55 14.26 -14.64
N SER A 159 -19.75 12.95 -14.43
CA SER A 159 -18.96 12.16 -13.48
C SER A 159 -17.47 12.17 -13.81
N SER A 160 -17.10 12.32 -15.08
CA SER A 160 -15.72 12.43 -15.55
C SER A 160 -15.00 13.69 -15.06
N ARG A 161 -15.74 14.76 -14.73
CA ARG A 161 -15.22 16.05 -14.25
C ARG A 161 -15.12 16.14 -12.73
N VAL A 162 -15.53 15.12 -12.01
CA VAL A 162 -15.44 15.08 -10.56
C VAL A 162 -14.03 14.71 -10.13
N PHE A 163 -13.49 15.44 -9.15
CA PHE A 163 -12.19 15.14 -8.54
C PHE A 163 -12.38 14.40 -7.21
N THR A 164 -11.38 13.63 -6.81
CA THR A 164 -11.32 13.08 -5.45
C THR A 164 -11.10 14.20 -4.42
N SER A 165 -11.24 13.90 -3.13
CA SER A 165 -10.89 14.82 -2.03
C SER A 165 -9.42 15.29 -2.06
N ARG A 166 -8.56 14.64 -2.85
CA ARG A 166 -7.15 14.99 -3.06
C ARG A 166 -6.89 15.75 -4.37
N GLY A 167 -7.92 16.18 -5.07
CA GLY A 167 -7.80 16.84 -6.36
C GLY A 167 -7.36 15.91 -7.51
N GLU A 168 -7.43 14.58 -7.33
CA GLU A 168 -7.06 13.63 -8.37
C GLU A 168 -8.24 13.39 -9.33
N SER A 169 -8.03 13.50 -10.63
CA SER A 169 -9.00 13.10 -11.65
C SER A 169 -8.96 11.59 -11.90
N VAL A 170 -9.92 11.09 -12.67
CA VAL A 170 -9.95 9.69 -13.14
C VAL A 170 -8.65 9.29 -13.82
N LEU A 171 -8.07 10.15 -14.65
CA LEU A 171 -6.80 9.90 -15.34
C LEU A 171 -5.62 9.79 -14.37
N HIS A 172 -5.55 10.66 -13.34
CA HIS A 172 -4.55 10.58 -12.29
C HIS A 172 -4.62 9.23 -11.58
N LEU A 173 -5.82 8.73 -11.29
CA LEU A 173 -6.03 7.44 -10.64
C LEU A 173 -5.65 6.26 -11.54
N CYS A 174 -5.95 6.32 -12.85
CA CYS A 174 -5.52 5.31 -13.80
C CYS A 174 -3.99 5.18 -13.82
N VAL A 175 -3.28 6.31 -13.90
CA VAL A 175 -1.81 6.35 -13.88
C VAL A 175 -1.26 5.88 -12.54
N LYS A 176 -1.78 6.39 -11.44
CA LYS A 176 -1.34 6.04 -10.07
C LYS A 176 -1.43 4.54 -9.78
N HIS A 177 -2.45 3.89 -10.34
CA HIS A 177 -2.69 2.45 -10.16
C HIS A 177 -2.22 1.59 -11.34
N ASN A 178 -1.46 2.17 -12.28
CA ASN A 178 -0.92 1.50 -13.46
C ASN A 178 -2.00 0.79 -14.30
N ARG A 179 -3.10 1.50 -14.60
CA ARG A 179 -4.24 0.98 -15.35
C ARG A 179 -4.26 1.55 -16.78
N LEU A 180 -3.31 1.10 -17.62
CA LEU A 180 -3.17 1.58 -19.01
C LEU A 180 -4.46 1.41 -19.82
N GLU A 181 -5.09 0.24 -19.76
CA GLU A 181 -6.30 0.00 -20.56
C GLU A 181 -7.49 0.84 -20.09
N ALA A 182 -7.61 1.07 -18.77
CA ALA A 182 -8.64 1.99 -18.26
C ALA A 182 -8.37 3.45 -18.68
N LEU A 183 -7.09 3.85 -18.73
CA LEU A 183 -6.67 5.15 -19.24
C LEU A 183 -7.09 5.33 -20.71
N LYS A 184 -6.81 4.34 -21.57
CA LYS A 184 -7.19 4.35 -22.99
C LYS A 184 -8.70 4.46 -23.18
N VAL A 185 -9.45 3.56 -22.54
CA VAL A 185 -10.93 3.57 -22.62
C VAL A 185 -11.51 4.90 -22.13
N PHE A 186 -10.97 5.47 -21.05
CA PHE A 186 -11.45 6.76 -20.56
C PHE A 186 -11.20 7.89 -21.55
N VAL A 187 -9.98 7.98 -22.10
CA VAL A 187 -9.63 9.00 -23.12
C VAL A 187 -10.53 8.87 -24.37
N GLU A 188 -10.83 7.65 -24.80
CA GLU A 188 -11.77 7.38 -25.91
C GLU A 188 -13.20 7.83 -25.55
N CYS A 189 -13.67 7.52 -24.34
CA CYS A 189 -15.04 7.86 -23.91
C CYS A 189 -15.28 9.37 -23.78
N VAL A 190 -14.25 10.14 -23.35
CA VAL A 190 -14.35 11.63 -23.23
C VAL A 190 -14.03 12.35 -24.54
N GLY A 191 -13.77 11.61 -25.63
CA GLY A 191 -13.58 12.19 -26.96
C GLY A 191 -12.28 12.94 -27.17
N GLY A 192 -11.24 12.66 -26.37
CA GLY A 192 -9.92 13.28 -26.49
C GLY A 192 -9.90 14.76 -26.12
N ASP A 193 -10.81 15.21 -25.24
CA ASP A 193 -10.81 16.57 -24.71
C ASP A 193 -9.45 16.85 -24.03
N ASP A 194 -8.71 17.78 -24.59
CA ASP A 194 -7.34 18.12 -24.18
C ASP A 194 -7.28 18.65 -22.73
N GLU A 195 -8.40 19.22 -22.25
CA GLU A 195 -8.51 19.73 -20.89
C GLU A 195 -8.29 18.64 -19.84
N PHE A 196 -8.92 17.45 -20.00
CA PHE A 196 -8.83 16.36 -19.04
C PHE A 196 -7.41 15.85 -18.83
N VAL A 197 -6.64 15.76 -19.89
CA VAL A 197 -5.27 15.21 -19.86
C VAL A 197 -4.32 16.16 -19.15
N ASN A 198 -4.59 17.47 -19.22
CA ASN A 198 -3.76 18.52 -18.63
C ASN A 198 -4.20 18.98 -17.24
N TRP A 199 -5.25 18.38 -16.69
CA TRP A 199 -5.64 18.64 -15.31
C TRP A 199 -4.51 18.34 -14.34
N ARG A 200 -4.50 19.09 -13.23
CA ARG A 200 -3.45 19.02 -12.22
C ARG A 200 -4.03 18.53 -10.90
N ASP A 201 -3.30 17.66 -10.22
CA ASP A 201 -3.62 17.24 -8.85
C ASP A 201 -3.28 18.34 -7.82
N ALA A 202 -3.47 18.05 -6.53
CA ALA A 202 -3.17 18.98 -5.44
C ALA A 202 -1.69 19.40 -5.36
N ASP A 203 -0.78 18.59 -5.91
CA ASP A 203 0.65 18.87 -6.00
C ASP A 203 1.02 19.58 -7.33
N GLY A 204 0.03 19.94 -8.15
CA GLY A 204 0.19 20.55 -9.46
C GLY A 204 0.71 19.60 -10.54
N ASN A 205 0.74 18.29 -10.29
CA ASN A 205 1.17 17.32 -11.28
C ASN A 205 0.05 17.04 -12.29
N ASN A 206 0.37 17.03 -13.58
CA ASN A 206 -0.47 16.38 -14.57
C ASN A 206 -0.18 14.87 -14.65
N VAL A 207 -0.93 14.14 -15.45
CA VAL A 207 -0.79 12.69 -15.57
C VAL A 207 0.58 12.25 -16.07
N LEU A 208 1.29 13.07 -16.88
CA LEU A 208 2.65 12.76 -17.34
C LEU A 208 3.67 12.82 -16.18
N HIS A 209 3.55 13.81 -15.29
CA HIS A 209 4.38 13.88 -14.08
C HIS A 209 4.24 12.61 -13.23
N LEU A 210 3.00 12.13 -13.01
CA LEU A 210 2.74 10.91 -12.26
C LEU A 210 3.28 9.64 -12.96
N ALA A 211 3.12 9.56 -14.29
CA ALA A 211 3.65 8.45 -15.07
C ALA A 211 5.17 8.36 -14.98
N LEU A 212 5.87 9.51 -14.94
CA LEU A 212 7.32 9.58 -14.76
C LEU A 212 7.78 9.27 -13.34
N ILE A 213 7.08 9.76 -12.32
CA ILE A 213 7.34 9.40 -10.92
C ILE A 213 7.28 7.88 -10.75
N ASN A 214 6.33 7.22 -11.41
CA ASN A 214 6.12 5.77 -11.35
C ASN A 214 6.89 4.99 -12.43
N LYS A 215 7.62 5.67 -13.34
CA LYS A 215 8.41 5.08 -14.43
C LYS A 215 7.60 4.13 -15.33
N GLN A 216 6.40 4.53 -15.68
CA GLN A 216 5.44 3.74 -16.45
C GLN A 216 5.61 4.02 -17.96
N LEU A 217 6.59 3.37 -18.59
CA LEU A 217 6.98 3.61 -19.97
C LEU A 217 5.81 3.53 -20.96
N GLU A 218 4.97 2.51 -20.87
CA GLU A 218 3.86 2.32 -21.81
C GLU A 218 2.77 3.40 -21.66
N ILE A 219 2.52 3.84 -20.43
CA ILE A 219 1.61 4.96 -20.18
C ILE A 219 2.22 6.27 -20.72
N ILE A 220 3.53 6.50 -20.52
CA ILE A 220 4.24 7.67 -21.06
C ILE A 220 4.13 7.68 -22.57
N LYS A 221 4.42 6.58 -23.26
CA LYS A 221 4.30 6.44 -24.71
C LYS A 221 2.87 6.71 -25.19
N PHE A 222 1.88 6.18 -24.48
CA PHE A 222 0.48 6.42 -24.82
C PHE A 222 0.12 7.91 -24.70
N LEU A 223 0.45 8.55 -23.56
CA LEU A 223 0.14 9.96 -23.33
C LEU A 223 0.79 10.87 -24.39
N LEU A 224 2.04 10.62 -24.72
CA LEU A 224 2.79 11.45 -25.69
C LEU A 224 2.33 11.26 -27.15
N ASN A 225 1.86 10.06 -27.51
CA ASN A 225 1.51 9.74 -28.90
C ASN A 225 0.02 9.95 -29.22
N PHE A 226 -0.85 9.78 -28.23
CA PHE A 226 -2.30 9.71 -28.43
C PHE A 226 -3.10 10.81 -27.72
N THR A 227 -2.42 11.74 -27.04
CA THR A 227 -3.06 12.85 -26.34
C THR A 227 -2.29 14.15 -26.59
N LYS A 228 -2.97 15.30 -26.40
CA LYS A 228 -2.32 16.61 -26.46
C LYS A 228 -1.84 17.07 -25.07
N ILE A 229 -1.06 16.23 -24.42
CA ILE A 229 -0.53 16.54 -23.11
C ILE A 229 0.53 17.64 -23.19
N GLU A 230 0.47 18.58 -22.26
CA GLU A 230 1.50 19.61 -22.09
C GLU A 230 2.79 18.98 -21.52
N VAL A 231 3.72 18.65 -22.41
CA VAL A 231 4.97 17.95 -22.09
C VAL A 231 5.85 18.76 -21.13
N ASN A 232 5.86 20.08 -21.28
CA ASN A 232 6.69 21.03 -20.50
C ASN A 232 5.92 21.73 -19.38
N ALA A 233 4.72 21.23 -19.02
CA ALA A 233 4.02 21.70 -17.85
C ALA A 233 4.86 21.61 -16.59
N GLN A 234 4.78 22.61 -15.72
CA GLN A 234 5.47 22.61 -14.43
C GLN A 234 4.49 22.24 -13.31
N ASN A 235 4.90 21.40 -12.39
CA ASN A 235 4.15 21.14 -11.18
C ASN A 235 4.33 22.25 -10.12
N SER A 236 3.68 22.15 -8.96
CA SER A 236 3.77 23.15 -7.88
C SER A 236 5.19 23.36 -7.34
N ASN A 237 6.12 22.44 -7.60
CA ASN A 237 7.53 22.57 -7.26
C ASN A 237 8.38 23.19 -8.38
N GLY A 238 7.77 23.61 -9.47
CA GLY A 238 8.44 24.16 -10.63
C GLY A 238 9.13 23.12 -11.52
N PHE A 239 8.90 21.82 -11.36
CA PHE A 239 9.55 20.77 -12.15
C PHE A 239 8.74 20.40 -13.38
N THR A 240 9.43 20.31 -14.52
CA THR A 240 8.88 19.68 -15.73
C THR A 240 8.95 18.15 -15.66
N ALA A 241 8.32 17.48 -16.58
CA ALA A 241 8.39 16.03 -16.76
C ALA A 241 9.85 15.55 -16.83
N LEU A 242 10.68 16.24 -17.60
CA LEU A 242 12.10 15.87 -17.75
C LEU A 242 12.91 16.11 -16.47
N ASP A 243 12.63 17.18 -15.72
CA ASP A 243 13.28 17.42 -14.41
C ASP A 243 12.95 16.34 -13.39
N ILE A 244 11.73 15.81 -13.40
CA ILE A 244 11.32 14.69 -12.55
C ILE A 244 12.15 13.44 -12.84
N LEU A 245 12.38 13.14 -14.13
CA LEU A 245 13.19 11.99 -14.52
C LEU A 245 14.64 12.13 -14.04
N PHE A 246 15.26 13.31 -14.21
CA PHE A 246 16.64 13.54 -13.80
C PHE A 246 16.85 13.60 -12.28
N ASN A 247 15.86 14.09 -11.54
CA ASN A 247 15.91 14.19 -10.07
C ASN A 247 15.48 12.90 -9.35
N GLY A 248 14.94 11.91 -10.10
CA GLY A 248 14.53 10.61 -9.58
C GLY A 248 15.70 9.62 -9.38
N PRO A 249 15.48 8.51 -8.70
CA PRO A 249 16.45 7.41 -8.64
C PRO A 249 16.65 6.84 -10.05
N ARG A 250 17.90 6.58 -10.43
CA ARG A 250 18.23 6.03 -11.76
C ARG A 250 17.72 4.60 -11.92
N ASP A 251 17.17 4.31 -13.10
CA ASP A 251 16.70 2.99 -13.54
C ASP A 251 17.20 2.73 -14.97
N ILE A 252 17.30 1.47 -15.35
CA ILE A 252 17.69 1.03 -16.70
C ILE A 252 16.74 1.63 -17.76
N ARG A 253 15.47 1.80 -17.42
CA ARG A 253 14.45 2.37 -18.32
C ARG A 253 14.55 3.89 -18.52
N ASP A 254 15.32 4.59 -17.69
CA ASP A 254 15.40 6.06 -17.73
C ASP A 254 15.95 6.56 -19.07
N MET A 255 16.81 5.78 -19.73
CA MET A 255 17.36 6.13 -21.04
C MET A 255 16.27 6.13 -22.12
N GLU A 256 15.43 5.09 -22.15
CA GLU A 256 14.33 4.97 -23.11
C GLU A 256 13.24 6.03 -22.85
N ILE A 257 12.91 6.25 -21.57
CA ILE A 257 11.96 7.29 -21.16
C ILE A 257 12.47 8.68 -21.57
N LYS A 258 13.76 8.97 -21.32
CA LYS A 258 14.40 10.24 -21.70
C LYS A 258 14.34 10.46 -23.22
N GLU A 259 14.72 9.45 -24.00
CA GLU A 259 14.68 9.53 -25.46
C GLU A 259 13.25 9.80 -25.98
N THR A 260 12.26 9.10 -25.40
CA THR A 260 10.85 9.27 -25.76
C THR A 260 10.36 10.69 -25.42
N LEU A 261 10.74 11.24 -24.27
CA LEU A 261 10.41 12.60 -23.85
C LEU A 261 11.06 13.67 -24.75
N ILE A 262 12.35 13.50 -25.09
CA ILE A 262 13.07 14.44 -25.96
C ILE A 262 12.44 14.46 -27.36
N LYS A 263 12.08 13.28 -27.91
CA LYS A 263 11.35 13.18 -29.19
C LYS A 263 10.01 13.91 -29.17
N ALA A 264 9.37 13.96 -28.00
CA ALA A 264 8.12 14.70 -27.80
C ALA A 264 8.32 16.20 -27.46
N GLY A 265 9.57 16.71 -27.51
CA GLY A 265 9.87 18.12 -27.25
C GLY A 265 9.99 18.52 -25.78
N ALA A 266 10.27 17.54 -24.89
CA ALA A 266 10.51 17.85 -23.48
C ALA A 266 11.81 18.64 -23.29
N SER A 267 11.76 19.69 -22.47
CA SER A 267 12.89 20.53 -22.09
C SER A 267 13.03 20.61 -20.57
N ARG A 268 14.24 20.91 -20.12
CA ARG A 268 14.52 21.26 -18.71
C ARG A 268 14.50 22.75 -18.51
N ILE A 269 14.13 23.19 -17.32
CA ILE A 269 14.07 24.63 -16.97
C ILE A 269 15.46 25.26 -17.03
N ASN A 270 16.53 24.54 -16.70
CA ASN A 270 17.89 25.05 -16.60
C ASN A 270 18.73 24.84 -17.86
N GLU A 271 18.19 24.25 -18.93
CA GLU A 271 18.87 24.19 -20.22
C GLU A 271 18.34 25.36 -21.06
N ALA A 272 19.12 26.46 -21.13
CA ALA A 272 18.92 27.48 -22.14
C ALA A 272 18.85 26.77 -23.51
N PRO A 273 17.99 27.19 -24.45
CA PRO A 273 17.91 26.56 -25.76
C PRO A 273 19.33 26.59 -26.37
N SER A 274 19.94 25.41 -26.48
CA SER A 274 21.17 25.26 -27.26
C SER A 274 20.80 25.64 -28.68
N SER A 275 21.14 26.85 -29.04
CA SER A 275 21.05 27.35 -30.39
C SER A 275 21.69 26.33 -31.31
N THR A 276 20.90 25.81 -32.25
CA THR A 276 21.40 25.22 -33.49
C THR A 276 22.57 26.05 -33.98
N TYR A 277 23.75 25.49 -33.97
CA TYR A 277 24.94 26.05 -34.59
C TYR A 277 24.69 26.21 -36.09
N ASN A 278 24.42 27.47 -36.49
CA ASN A 278 24.53 27.93 -37.86
C ASN A 278 25.67 28.97 -37.86
N PRO A 279 26.81 28.68 -38.49
CA PRO A 279 27.86 29.67 -38.63
C PRO A 279 27.54 30.48 -39.89
N ASP A 280 26.96 31.65 -39.74
CA ASP A 280 27.06 32.78 -40.61
C ASP A 280 25.89 33.78 -40.29
N ILE A 281 26.25 34.81 -39.64
CA ILE A 281 25.93 36.22 -39.89
C ILE A 281 26.16 37.01 -38.61
N VAL A 282 27.22 37.82 -38.72
CA VAL A 282 27.53 38.96 -37.85
C VAL A 282 26.53 40.11 -38.13
N GLU A 283 25.87 40.62 -37.11
CA GLU A 283 25.68 42.09 -37.04
C GLU A 283 25.24 42.57 -35.64
N VAL A 284 25.85 43.68 -35.29
CA VAL A 284 25.89 44.43 -34.05
C VAL A 284 24.66 45.32 -33.90
N SER A 285 24.11 45.45 -32.73
CA SER A 285 23.71 46.74 -32.11
C SER A 285 22.87 46.51 -30.83
N SER A 286 23.44 46.75 -29.69
CA SER A 286 23.34 47.97 -28.84
C SER A 286 21.97 48.31 -28.24
N LEU A 287 21.99 48.32 -26.88
CA LEU A 287 21.33 49.28 -25.96
C LEU A 287 19.82 49.11 -25.66
N LYS A 288 19.45 48.73 -24.45
CA LYS A 288 19.16 49.61 -23.28
C LYS A 288 18.41 48.84 -22.17
N GLN A 289 18.95 48.88 -20.99
CA GLN A 289 18.23 48.89 -19.72
C GLN A 289 17.56 50.28 -19.52
N PRO A 290 16.64 50.52 -18.57
CA PRO A 290 16.70 50.13 -17.16
C PRO A 290 15.37 50.00 -16.37
N LEU A 291 15.50 49.49 -15.13
CA LEU A 291 14.80 49.84 -13.85
C LEU A 291 13.30 49.55 -13.71
N ALA A 292 12.75 49.04 -12.66
CA ALA A 292 13.00 49.13 -11.22
C ALA A 292 12.09 48.17 -10.42
N SER A 293 12.63 47.59 -9.37
CA SER A 293 12.09 47.42 -8.00
C SER A 293 10.66 46.96 -7.76
N GLN A 294 10.50 45.78 -7.14
CA GLN A 294 9.95 45.74 -5.77
C GLN A 294 10.14 44.32 -5.15
N GLU A 295 10.83 44.33 -4.04
CA GLU A 295 10.93 43.25 -3.07
C GLU A 295 9.57 42.96 -2.46
N ILE A 296 9.20 41.72 -2.26
CA ILE A 296 8.42 41.25 -1.09
C ILE A 296 8.60 39.73 -0.93
N GLY A 297 9.15 39.36 0.22
CA GLY A 297 8.76 38.15 0.94
C GLY A 297 9.46 36.83 0.61
N ALA A 298 10.60 36.63 1.24
CA ALA A 298 11.23 35.31 1.41
C ALA A 298 10.27 34.31 2.05
N LYS A 299 9.82 33.29 1.29
CA LYS A 299 9.24 32.07 1.84
C LYS A 299 10.24 30.93 1.70
N GLN A 300 10.58 30.35 2.84
CA GLN A 300 11.50 29.25 3.02
C GLN A 300 11.09 28.01 2.17
N PRO A 301 12.07 27.23 1.67
CA PRO A 301 11.80 26.06 0.84
C PRO A 301 11.26 24.90 1.68
N VAL A 302 10.05 24.47 1.40
CA VAL A 302 9.47 23.24 1.97
C VAL A 302 10.10 22.02 1.28
N LYS A 303 11.23 21.58 1.82
CA LYS A 303 11.90 20.31 1.44
C LYS A 303 11.27 19.15 2.21
N LYS A 304 10.06 18.67 1.92
CA LYS A 304 9.50 17.62 2.79
C LYS A 304 8.78 16.42 2.16
N HIS A 305 8.52 16.33 0.86
CA HIS A 305 7.67 15.23 0.34
C HIS A 305 8.36 14.07 -0.40
N LYS A 306 9.54 14.22 -0.97
CA LYS A 306 10.25 13.12 -1.65
C LYS A 306 10.84 12.03 -0.74
N HIS A 307 10.97 12.30 0.56
CA HIS A 307 11.58 11.35 1.52
C HIS A 307 10.59 10.33 2.10
N VAL A 308 9.28 10.60 2.01
CA VAL A 308 8.25 9.81 2.71
C VAL A 308 7.98 8.48 2.00
N ASP A 309 7.88 8.47 0.67
CA ASP A 309 7.53 7.24 -0.09
C ASP A 309 8.69 6.24 -0.19
N TRP A 310 9.93 6.74 -0.32
CA TRP A 310 11.12 5.90 -0.28
C TRP A 310 11.33 5.26 1.10
N LEU A 311 11.08 6.03 2.17
CA LEU A 311 11.15 5.57 3.55
C LEU A 311 10.07 4.53 3.86
N GLY A 312 8.85 4.73 3.35
CA GLY A 312 7.73 3.78 3.47
C GLY A 312 8.05 2.44 2.82
N ARG A 313 8.57 2.44 1.59
CA ARG A 313 8.98 1.22 0.88
C ARG A 313 10.10 0.47 1.59
N LYS A 314 11.13 1.16 2.09
CA LYS A 314 12.19 0.54 2.90
C LYS A 314 11.67 -0.03 4.21
N ARG A 315 10.73 0.63 4.88
CA ARG A 315 10.10 0.16 6.11
C ARG A 315 9.36 -1.17 5.87
N SER A 316 8.57 -1.27 4.81
CA SER A 316 7.86 -2.51 4.45
C SER A 316 8.81 -3.65 4.12
N ALA A 317 9.87 -3.39 3.34
CA ALA A 317 10.88 -4.40 3.01
C ALA A 317 11.63 -4.91 4.27
N LEU A 318 12.03 -4.01 5.17
CA LEU A 318 12.69 -4.36 6.43
C LEU A 318 11.77 -5.18 7.35
N MET A 319 10.47 -4.85 7.38
CA MET A 319 9.49 -5.59 8.17
C MET A 319 9.34 -7.03 7.68
N VAL A 320 9.28 -7.25 6.36
CA VAL A 320 9.22 -8.59 5.75
C VAL A 320 10.49 -9.39 6.08
N VAL A 321 11.67 -8.80 5.91
CA VAL A 321 12.94 -9.48 6.20
C VAL A 321 13.05 -9.82 7.69
N ALA A 322 12.72 -8.90 8.60
CA ALA A 322 12.74 -9.16 10.03
C ALA A 322 11.75 -10.26 10.44
N SER A 323 10.55 -10.30 9.85
CA SER A 323 9.58 -11.37 10.11
C SER A 323 10.10 -12.75 9.66
N LEU A 324 10.73 -12.81 8.49
CA LEU A 324 11.33 -14.06 8.00
C LEU A 324 12.47 -14.54 8.88
N LEU A 325 13.40 -13.65 9.30
CA LEU A 325 14.49 -13.98 10.21
C LEU A 325 13.95 -14.49 11.55
N GLY A 326 12.92 -13.84 12.11
CA GLY A 326 12.27 -14.27 13.34
C GLY A 326 11.63 -15.65 13.22
N THR A 327 10.95 -15.92 12.10
CA THR A 327 10.32 -17.24 11.85
C THR A 327 11.37 -18.34 11.76
N VAL A 328 12.46 -18.13 11.03
CA VAL A 328 13.55 -19.13 10.89
C VAL A 328 14.22 -19.38 12.23
N ALA A 329 14.51 -18.34 13.03
CA ALA A 329 15.09 -18.49 14.35
C ALA A 329 14.14 -19.24 15.31
N PHE A 330 12.84 -18.96 15.25
CA PHE A 330 11.83 -19.67 16.04
C PHE A 330 11.77 -21.17 15.69
N GLN A 331 11.75 -21.49 14.39
CA GLN A 331 11.75 -22.88 13.92
C GLN A 331 13.01 -23.64 14.35
N ALA A 332 14.18 -23.01 14.27
CA ALA A 332 15.44 -23.60 14.69
C ALA A 332 15.49 -23.89 16.21
N ALA A 333 14.74 -23.14 17.02
CA ALA A 333 14.61 -23.41 18.45
C ALA A 333 13.71 -24.63 18.76
N ILE A 334 12.60 -24.78 18.01
CA ILE A 334 11.63 -25.86 18.21
C ILE A 334 12.13 -27.18 17.59
N SER A 335 12.83 -27.09 16.45
CA SER A 335 13.38 -28.23 15.74
C SER A 335 14.91 -28.08 15.63
N PRO A 336 15.65 -28.30 16.74
CA PRO A 336 17.10 -28.14 16.74
C PRO A 336 17.78 -29.23 15.88
N PRO A 337 19.03 -29.01 15.47
CA PRO A 337 19.80 -30.00 14.72
C PRO A 337 19.87 -31.34 15.49
N GLY A 338 19.53 -32.43 14.80
CA GLY A 338 19.44 -33.77 15.40
C GLY A 338 18.07 -34.12 15.98
N GLY A 339 17.12 -33.14 16.02
CA GLY A 339 15.77 -33.38 16.52
C GLY A 339 15.65 -33.39 18.04
N VAL A 340 14.49 -33.88 18.50
CA VAL A 340 14.18 -34.05 19.92
C VAL A 340 13.88 -35.53 20.21
N TRP A 341 14.18 -35.95 21.42
CA TRP A 341 13.89 -37.32 21.90
C TRP A 341 12.38 -37.56 21.88
N GLN A 342 11.97 -38.74 21.39
CA GLN A 342 10.58 -39.15 21.29
C GLN A 342 10.10 -39.97 22.49
N ASP A 343 11.06 -40.47 23.32
CA ASP A 343 10.86 -41.36 24.46
C ASP A 343 11.70 -40.93 25.67
N ASP A 344 11.31 -41.38 26.85
CA ASP A 344 12.07 -41.20 28.08
C ASP A 344 13.00 -42.42 28.27
N TYR A 345 14.28 -42.13 28.50
CA TYR A 345 15.28 -43.17 28.81
C TYR A 345 16.01 -42.81 30.10
N LEU A 346 15.35 -43.11 31.23
CA LEU A 346 15.82 -42.76 32.57
C LEU A 346 16.44 -43.95 33.30
N VAL A 347 15.92 -45.16 33.03
CA VAL A 347 16.37 -46.44 33.60
C VAL A 347 16.50 -47.47 32.49
N ASP A 348 17.45 -48.44 32.67
CA ASP A 348 17.58 -49.56 31.73
C ASP A 348 16.54 -50.67 32.03
N SER A 349 16.56 -51.76 31.23
CA SER A 349 15.64 -52.89 31.39
C SER A 349 15.78 -53.61 32.76
N ASP A 350 16.88 -53.38 33.46
CA ASP A 350 17.21 -54.01 34.76
C ASP A 350 16.93 -53.06 35.94
N GLY A 351 16.38 -51.86 35.68
CA GLY A 351 16.01 -50.88 36.69
C GLY A 351 17.14 -50.02 37.23
N ASN A 352 18.34 -50.07 36.61
CA ASN A 352 19.47 -49.23 36.98
C ASN A 352 19.43 -47.86 36.29
N THR A 353 20.01 -46.86 36.94
CA THR A 353 20.16 -45.50 36.31
C THR A 353 21.12 -45.59 35.14
N VAL A 354 20.66 -45.03 33.98
CA VAL A 354 21.43 -45.03 32.74
C VAL A 354 22.53 -43.97 32.78
N GLU A 355 23.67 -44.24 32.14
CA GLU A 355 24.83 -43.35 32.10
C GLU A 355 24.53 -41.99 31.45
N LYS A 356 23.54 -41.94 30.54
CA LYS A 356 23.08 -40.71 29.88
C LYS A 356 21.53 -40.65 29.81
N PRO A 357 20.86 -40.32 30.92
CA PRO A 357 19.41 -40.24 30.93
C PRO A 357 18.91 -39.09 30.09
N HIS A 358 17.81 -39.30 29.36
CA HIS A 358 17.16 -38.25 28.60
C HIS A 358 15.63 -38.31 28.73
N SER A 359 14.98 -37.17 28.56
CA SER A 359 13.52 -37.03 28.63
C SER A 359 12.92 -36.68 27.27
N VAL A 360 11.70 -37.15 27.04
CA VAL A 360 10.92 -36.83 25.84
C VAL A 360 10.83 -35.33 25.61
N GLY A 361 10.95 -34.90 24.35
CA GLY A 361 10.90 -33.51 23.98
C GLY A 361 12.18 -32.69 24.20
N THR A 362 13.22 -33.28 24.79
CA THR A 362 14.53 -32.60 24.94
C THR A 362 15.38 -32.76 23.68
N ALA A 363 16.21 -31.74 23.38
CA ALA A 363 17.03 -31.74 22.17
C ALA A 363 18.15 -32.80 22.25
N VAL A 364 18.28 -33.66 21.24
CA VAL A 364 19.31 -34.66 21.11
C VAL A 364 20.72 -34.06 21.19
N MET A 365 20.90 -32.91 20.54
CA MET A 365 22.16 -32.15 20.51
C MET A 365 22.62 -31.71 21.93
N ALA A 366 21.68 -31.41 22.84
CA ALA A 366 21.99 -31.00 24.21
C ALA A 366 22.73 -32.09 25.00
N TYR A 367 22.43 -33.36 24.74
CA TYR A 367 23.05 -34.52 25.41
C TYR A 367 24.33 -35.00 24.70
N THR A 368 24.43 -34.75 23.39
CA THR A 368 25.59 -35.21 22.63
C THR A 368 26.74 -34.19 22.61
N VAL A 369 26.42 -32.90 22.53
CA VAL A 369 27.40 -31.79 22.44
C VAL A 369 26.88 -30.59 23.23
N GLY A 370 26.87 -30.67 24.57
CA GLY A 370 26.24 -29.68 25.44
C GLY A 370 26.73 -28.22 25.25
N GLU A 371 28.06 -28.02 25.13
CA GLU A 371 28.62 -26.67 24.88
C GLU A 371 28.23 -26.14 23.51
N GLY A 372 28.25 -26.98 22.47
CA GLY A 372 27.82 -26.60 21.11
C GLY A 372 26.34 -26.23 21.05
N TYR A 373 25.49 -26.98 21.77
CA TYR A 373 24.07 -26.68 21.90
C TYR A 373 23.83 -25.32 22.62
N GLY A 374 24.58 -25.06 23.69
CA GLY A 374 24.50 -23.80 24.43
C GLY A 374 24.80 -22.60 23.52
N LEU A 375 25.88 -22.65 22.75
CA LEU A 375 26.24 -21.61 21.79
C LEU A 375 25.19 -21.47 20.67
N PHE A 376 24.69 -22.60 20.15
CA PHE A 376 23.63 -22.62 19.16
C PHE A 376 22.38 -21.86 19.65
N MET A 377 21.95 -22.16 20.89
CA MET A 377 20.77 -21.51 21.48
C MET A 377 20.99 -20.02 21.76
N ILE A 378 22.20 -19.61 22.20
CA ILE A 378 22.54 -18.19 22.44
C ILE A 378 22.44 -17.42 21.15
N PHE A 379 23.07 -17.88 20.06
CA PHE A 379 23.00 -17.18 18.77
C PHE A 379 21.59 -17.17 18.20
N ASN A 380 20.87 -18.29 18.28
CA ASN A 380 19.50 -18.39 17.82
C ASN A 380 18.55 -17.43 18.54
N THR A 381 18.64 -17.38 19.87
CA THR A 381 17.85 -16.45 20.69
C THR A 381 18.22 -15.01 20.41
N THR A 382 19.50 -14.70 20.21
CA THR A 382 19.95 -13.36 19.83
C THR A 382 19.37 -12.94 18.48
N ALA A 383 19.36 -13.82 17.49
CA ALA A 383 18.75 -13.56 16.17
C ALA A 383 17.24 -13.30 16.29
N PHE A 384 16.55 -14.11 17.09
CA PHE A 384 15.12 -13.97 17.33
C PHE A 384 14.77 -12.63 18.00
N LEU A 385 15.45 -12.29 19.11
CA LEU A 385 15.21 -11.04 19.85
C LEU A 385 15.57 -9.80 19.02
N ALA A 386 16.67 -9.85 18.24
CA ALA A 386 17.03 -8.76 17.34
C ALA A 386 15.96 -8.56 16.24
N SER A 387 15.42 -9.64 15.69
CA SER A 387 14.34 -9.59 14.69
C SER A 387 13.05 -8.98 15.26
N LEU A 388 12.65 -9.41 16.47
CA LEU A 388 11.51 -8.81 17.17
C LEU A 388 11.72 -7.33 17.49
N SER A 389 12.95 -6.94 17.87
CA SER A 389 13.30 -5.55 18.15
C SER A 389 13.16 -4.67 16.90
N ILE A 390 13.55 -5.18 15.73
CA ILE A 390 13.35 -4.47 14.44
C ILE A 390 11.86 -4.28 14.16
N ILE A 391 11.05 -5.33 14.32
CA ILE A 391 9.60 -5.25 14.11
C ILE A 391 8.98 -4.22 15.07
N LEU A 392 9.33 -4.27 16.35
CA LEU A 392 8.84 -3.35 17.37
C LEU A 392 9.19 -1.90 17.04
N LEU A 393 10.46 -1.62 16.65
CA LEU A 393 10.91 -0.29 16.23
C LEU A 393 10.17 0.20 15.00
N LEU A 394 9.82 -0.69 14.06
CA LEU A 394 9.07 -0.34 12.87
C LEU A 394 7.59 -0.07 13.18
N VAL A 395 6.97 -0.82 14.09
CA VAL A 395 5.56 -0.67 14.46
C VAL A 395 5.33 0.55 15.35
N SER A 396 6.26 0.85 16.27
CA SER A 396 6.14 1.95 17.25
C SER A 396 6.05 3.36 16.65
N GLY A 397 6.15 3.51 15.32
CA GLY A 397 5.99 4.79 14.64
C GLY A 397 7.08 5.84 14.96
N LEU A 398 8.16 5.44 15.63
CA LEU A 398 9.26 6.32 15.97
C LEU A 398 9.81 7.04 14.72
N PRO A 399 10.21 8.33 14.85
CA PRO A 399 10.66 9.13 13.72
C PRO A 399 12.00 8.59 13.17
N ILE A 400 11.92 7.70 12.20
CA ILE A 400 13.06 7.10 11.47
C ILE A 400 13.91 8.19 10.76
N LYS A 401 13.40 9.43 10.69
CA LYS A 401 14.10 10.59 10.12
C LYS A 401 15.36 11.01 10.89
N ARG A 402 15.55 10.61 12.13
CA ARG A 402 16.76 10.93 12.89
C ARG A 402 17.84 9.90 12.54
N ARG A 403 19.00 10.36 12.07
CA ARG A 403 20.20 9.56 11.69
C ARG A 403 20.54 8.47 12.74
N ARG A 404 20.35 8.75 14.03
CA ARG A 404 20.60 7.79 15.14
C ARG A 404 19.68 6.55 15.10
N TRP A 405 18.38 6.72 14.84
CA TRP A 405 17.41 5.62 14.80
C TRP A 405 17.60 4.73 13.56
N MET A 406 17.96 5.32 12.43
CA MET A 406 18.28 4.59 11.22
C MET A 406 19.55 3.75 11.38
N TRP A 407 20.55 4.31 12.08
CA TRP A 407 21.79 3.58 12.40
C TRP A 407 21.54 2.44 13.37
N LEU A 408 20.75 2.65 14.43
CA LEU A 408 20.36 1.62 15.40
C LEU A 408 19.65 0.43 14.70
N GLN A 409 18.70 0.72 13.83
CA GLN A 409 17.97 -0.31 13.07
C GLN A 409 18.88 -1.09 12.13
N MET A 410 19.86 -0.44 11.53
CA MET A 410 20.83 -1.10 10.68
C MET A 410 21.74 -2.02 11.49
N VAL A 411 22.19 -1.59 12.65
CA VAL A 411 23.02 -2.40 13.56
C VAL A 411 22.26 -3.62 14.07
N THR A 412 21.01 -3.44 14.51
CA THR A 412 20.18 -4.58 14.97
C THR A 412 19.92 -5.58 13.86
N MET A 413 19.76 -5.14 12.61
CA MET A 413 19.61 -6.03 11.46
C MET A 413 20.89 -6.81 11.17
N TRP A 414 22.07 -6.18 11.28
CA TRP A 414 23.36 -6.86 11.16
C TRP A 414 23.56 -7.90 12.25
N ILE A 415 23.19 -7.59 13.49
CA ILE A 415 23.24 -8.53 14.62
C ILE A 415 22.33 -9.75 14.33
N ALA A 416 21.10 -9.53 13.86
CA ALA A 416 20.16 -10.62 13.57
C ALA A 416 20.70 -11.55 12.49
N ILE A 417 21.20 -11.00 11.37
CA ILE A 417 21.75 -11.78 10.26
C ILE A 417 23.01 -12.54 10.69
N SER A 418 23.93 -11.88 11.41
CA SER A 418 25.17 -12.50 11.88
C SER A 418 24.91 -13.64 12.86
N ALA A 419 23.98 -13.43 13.79
CA ALA A 419 23.62 -14.44 14.77
C ALA A 419 22.96 -15.65 14.09
N LEU A 420 22.03 -15.43 13.15
CA LEU A 420 21.38 -16.52 12.40
C LEU A 420 22.39 -17.30 11.55
N THR A 421 23.34 -16.61 10.91
CA THR A 421 24.42 -17.25 10.14
C THR A 421 25.29 -18.11 11.05
N SER A 422 25.64 -17.62 12.25
CA SER A 422 26.40 -18.40 13.24
C SER A 422 25.62 -19.63 13.71
N THR A 423 24.30 -19.49 13.95
CA THR A 423 23.41 -20.62 14.29
C THR A 423 23.45 -21.69 13.20
N TYR A 424 23.36 -21.30 11.93
CA TYR A 424 23.42 -22.21 10.79
C TYR A 424 24.75 -22.96 10.74
N PHE A 425 25.89 -22.26 10.88
CA PHE A 425 27.19 -22.90 10.85
C PHE A 425 27.41 -23.84 12.01
N LEU A 426 26.98 -23.49 13.22
CA LEU A 426 27.05 -24.38 14.36
C LEU A 426 26.22 -25.65 14.15
N GLY A 427 25.00 -25.52 13.65
CA GLY A 427 24.16 -26.66 13.29
C GLY A 427 24.85 -27.58 12.27
N LEU A 428 25.42 -26.97 11.21
CA LEU A 428 26.08 -27.72 10.14
C LEU A 428 27.32 -28.48 10.62
N ILE A 429 28.16 -27.88 11.49
CA ILE A 429 29.34 -28.53 12.07
C ILE A 429 28.97 -29.78 12.87
N HIS A 430 27.91 -29.68 13.67
CA HIS A 430 27.48 -30.76 14.53
C HIS A 430 26.69 -31.87 13.83
N MET A 431 26.03 -31.52 12.69
CA MET A 431 25.33 -32.52 11.87
C MET A 431 26.24 -33.28 10.90
N THR A 432 27.47 -32.79 10.65
CA THR A 432 28.35 -33.38 9.65
C THR A 432 29.24 -34.46 10.26
N PRO A 433 29.30 -35.68 9.68
CA PRO A 433 30.19 -36.74 10.12
C PRO A 433 31.67 -36.35 9.97
N ASP A 434 32.54 -36.91 10.85
CA ASP A 434 33.96 -36.53 10.97
C ASP A 434 34.77 -36.70 9.68
N HIS A 435 34.43 -37.67 8.85
CA HIS A 435 35.14 -37.94 7.58
C HIS A 435 34.91 -36.86 6.48
N VAL A 436 33.86 -36.05 6.60
CA VAL A 436 33.52 -34.97 5.65
C VAL A 436 33.83 -33.58 6.21
N LYS A 437 34.07 -33.46 7.54
CA LYS A 437 34.30 -32.18 8.23
C LYS A 437 35.42 -31.35 7.62
N GLY A 438 36.49 -31.97 7.12
CA GLY A 438 37.62 -31.23 6.54
C GLY A 438 37.27 -30.38 5.35
N THR A 439 36.52 -30.93 4.41
CA THR A 439 36.07 -30.20 3.19
C THR A 439 35.05 -29.14 3.55
N LEU A 440 34.10 -29.47 4.43
CA LEU A 440 33.08 -28.53 4.90
C LEU A 440 33.69 -27.30 5.59
N TYR A 441 34.72 -27.55 6.45
CA TYR A 441 35.40 -26.48 7.16
C TYR A 441 36.13 -25.50 6.24
N GLN A 442 36.70 -25.96 5.13
CA GLN A 442 37.29 -25.08 4.11
C GLN A 442 36.22 -24.21 3.42
N VAL A 443 35.11 -24.80 3.01
CA VAL A 443 34.01 -24.06 2.38
C VAL A 443 33.46 -23.01 3.35
N MET A 444 33.27 -23.37 4.62
CA MET A 444 32.81 -22.45 5.65
C MET A 444 33.78 -21.29 5.88
N LYS A 445 35.08 -21.54 5.97
CA LYS A 445 36.10 -20.48 6.11
C LYS A 445 36.03 -19.49 4.94
N VAL A 446 35.95 -19.99 3.71
CA VAL A 446 35.85 -19.14 2.52
C VAL A 446 34.56 -18.31 2.56
N SER A 447 33.43 -18.93 2.89
CA SER A 447 32.13 -18.23 2.98
C SER A 447 32.14 -17.13 4.04
N VAL A 448 32.72 -17.37 5.22
CA VAL A 448 32.86 -16.36 6.29
C VAL A 448 33.78 -15.21 5.85
N LEU A 449 34.91 -15.53 5.20
CA LEU A 449 35.83 -14.49 4.69
C LEU A 449 35.16 -13.60 3.63
N VAL A 450 34.44 -14.20 2.67
CA VAL A 450 33.67 -13.44 1.67
C VAL A 450 32.62 -12.56 2.34
N TRP A 451 31.93 -13.09 3.33
CA TRP A 451 30.89 -12.34 4.05
C TRP A 451 31.46 -11.16 4.85
N LEU A 452 32.60 -11.38 5.56
CA LEU A 452 33.31 -10.30 6.26
C LEU A 452 33.84 -9.24 5.28
N ALA A 453 34.34 -9.64 4.13
CA ALA A 453 34.79 -8.72 3.07
C ALA A 453 33.63 -7.84 2.58
N LEU A 454 32.44 -8.41 2.36
CA LEU A 454 31.23 -7.67 1.98
C LEU A 454 30.81 -6.67 3.06
N ILE A 455 30.87 -7.05 4.35
CA ILE A 455 30.58 -6.13 5.45
C ILE A 455 31.55 -4.94 5.46
N VAL A 456 32.85 -5.21 5.35
CA VAL A 456 33.91 -4.16 5.32
C VAL A 456 33.72 -3.25 4.11
N MET A 457 33.40 -3.80 2.94
CA MET A 457 33.13 -3.03 1.73
C MET A 457 31.92 -2.12 1.89
N MET A 458 30.84 -2.62 2.49
CA MET A 458 29.65 -1.82 2.78
C MET A 458 29.91 -0.71 3.80
N CYS A 459 30.67 -1.00 4.87
CA CYS A 459 31.08 0.00 5.86
C CYS A 459 31.95 1.09 5.24
N LYS A 460 32.93 0.75 4.39
CA LYS A 460 33.76 1.72 3.64
C LYS A 460 32.94 2.60 2.71
N ASN A 461 31.97 2.02 2.01
CA ASN A 461 31.11 2.78 1.08
C ASN A 461 30.19 3.76 1.79
N GLN A 462 29.89 3.55 3.08
CA GLN A 462 29.13 4.49 3.90
C GLN A 462 29.99 5.62 4.49
N HIS A 463 31.30 5.38 4.72
CA HIS A 463 32.23 6.40 5.19
C HIS A 463 32.83 7.25 4.04
N GLY A 464 32.77 6.77 2.81
CA GLY A 464 33.36 7.40 1.64
C GLY A 464 32.44 8.33 0.86
N ARG A 465 31.24 8.71 1.37
CA ARG A 465 30.52 9.88 0.85
C ARG A 465 31.12 11.13 1.49
N PRO A 466 31.84 11.98 0.74
CA PRO A 466 32.28 13.24 1.27
C PRO A 466 31.03 14.03 1.64
N ASP A 467 30.95 14.44 2.91
CA ASP A 467 30.07 15.52 3.34
C ASP A 467 30.51 16.71 2.48
N ASP A 468 29.70 17.09 1.48
CA ASP A 468 29.88 18.35 0.79
C ASP A 468 29.86 19.44 1.86
N ALA A 469 31.02 20.02 1.99
CA ALA A 469 31.36 21.08 2.90
C ALA A 469 30.34 22.23 2.81
N LEU A 470 29.52 22.35 3.82
CA LEU A 470 28.97 23.61 4.20
C LEU A 470 30.13 24.39 4.86
N SER A 471 30.94 25.03 4.03
CA SER A 471 31.84 26.09 4.46
C SER A 471 30.98 27.20 5.07
N ASP A 472 31.05 27.28 6.38
CA ASP A 472 30.51 28.34 7.20
C ASP A 472 31.34 29.62 6.90
N GLY A 473 30.88 30.38 5.90
CA GLY A 473 31.38 31.72 5.59
C GLY A 473 30.82 32.71 6.59
N ARG A 474 31.40 32.82 7.78
CA ARG A 474 31.24 34.00 8.64
C ARG A 474 32.14 35.09 8.12
N PRO A 475 31.61 36.25 7.78
CA PRO A 475 32.48 37.42 7.59
C PRO A 475 32.96 37.94 8.98
N GLU A 476 34.24 37.85 9.21
CA GLU A 476 34.89 38.60 10.31
C GLU A 476 34.70 40.12 10.11
N THR A 477 33.89 40.70 10.95
CA THR A 477 33.87 42.18 11.10
C THR A 477 35.14 42.58 11.85
N LYS A 478 36.14 43.07 11.14
CA LYS A 478 37.24 43.83 11.71
C LYS A 478 36.72 45.20 12.08
N ASN A 479 36.56 45.45 13.40
CA ASN A 479 36.59 46.78 13.97
C ASN A 479 37.98 47.35 13.82
N LYS A 480 38.08 48.50 13.19
CA LYS A 480 39.13 49.48 13.41
C LYS A 480 38.53 50.88 13.42
N GLN A 481 38.64 51.48 14.61
CA GLN A 481 38.66 52.91 14.92
C GLN A 481 37.57 53.81 14.37
#